data_4fe55cd475758ec154dd08d88da7eef4
#
_entry.id   4fe55cd475758ec154dd08d88da7eef4
#
_cell.length_a   1.000
_cell.length_b   1.000
_cell.length_c   1.000
_cell.angle_alpha   90.00
_cell.angle_beta   90.00
_cell.angle_gamma   90.00
#
_symmetry.space_group_name_H-M   'P 1'
#
loop_
_entity.id
_entity.type
_entity.pdbx_description
1 polymer ?
#
loop_
_entity_poly.entity_id
_entity_poly.type
_entity_poly.pdbx_seq_one_letter_code
_entity_poly.pdbx_strand_id
1 'polypeptide(L)'
;MLRTLFKSKIHRATVTQADLHYVGSVTIDADLLDAADLLPGELVHIVDITNGARLETYVIEGERGSGVIGINGAAAHLVHPGDLVIIISYAQVTDAEARVLKPRVVHVDGDNRIVALGADPSEPVPGSDQERSPQAVSA
;
A
#
# COMPACT_ATOMS: atom_id res chain seq x y z
N MET A 1 -19.64 -11.14 -15.93
CA MET A 1 -19.54 -9.82 -15.28
C MET A 1 -18.28 -9.77 -14.45
N LEU A 2 -17.49 -8.74 -14.61
CA LEU A 2 -16.29 -8.53 -13.81
C LEU A 2 -16.59 -7.61 -12.64
N ARG A 3 -15.99 -7.92 -11.48
CA ARG A 3 -16.01 -7.07 -10.30
C ARG A 3 -14.59 -6.58 -10.02
N THR A 4 -14.46 -5.35 -9.58
CA THR A 4 -13.17 -4.83 -9.11
C THR A 4 -13.11 -5.00 -7.61
N LEU A 5 -12.20 -5.85 -7.14
CA LEU A 5 -12.03 -6.14 -5.72
C LEU A 5 -10.67 -5.69 -5.22
N PHE A 6 -10.62 -5.36 -3.95
CA PHE A 6 -9.38 -5.15 -3.23
C PHE A 6 -8.53 -6.44 -3.29
N LYS A 7 -7.31 -6.31 -3.81
CA LYS A 7 -6.39 -7.44 -3.96
C LYS A 7 -5.34 -7.46 -2.85
N SER A 8 -4.70 -6.31 -2.59
CA SER A 8 -3.66 -6.23 -1.58
C SER A 8 -3.47 -4.80 -1.12
N LYS A 9 -2.85 -4.63 0.04
CA LYS A 9 -2.33 -3.33 0.46
C LYS A 9 -1.05 -3.49 1.26
N ILE A 10 -0.20 -2.46 1.15
CA ILE A 10 0.91 -2.23 2.06
C ILE A 10 0.42 -1.17 3.03
N HIS A 11 0.28 -1.57 4.29
CA HIS A 11 -0.43 -0.77 5.29
C HIS A 11 0.54 0.02 6.15
N ARG A 12 0.37 1.36 6.15
CA ARG A 12 1.12 2.30 6.99
C ARG A 12 2.61 2.30 6.71
N ALA A 13 2.96 2.28 5.43
CA ALA A 13 4.35 2.47 4.99
C ALA A 13 4.78 3.92 5.17
N THR A 14 6.06 4.12 5.46
CA THR A 14 6.64 5.45 5.58
C THR A 14 7.32 5.82 4.27
N VAL A 15 6.96 6.97 3.72
CA VAL A 15 7.62 7.51 2.50
C VAL A 15 9.05 7.86 2.84
N THR A 16 10.01 7.31 2.09
CA THR A 16 11.44 7.49 2.35
C THR A 16 12.07 8.58 1.50
N GLN A 17 11.52 8.84 0.32
CA GLN A 17 12.07 9.83 -0.60
C GLN A 17 10.99 10.32 -1.56
N ALA A 18 11.23 11.48 -2.17
CA ALA A 18 10.38 12.04 -3.21
C ALA A 18 11.27 12.74 -4.24
N ASP A 19 10.96 12.53 -5.53
CA ASP A 19 11.70 13.13 -6.63
C ASP A 19 10.70 13.72 -7.64
N LEU A 20 10.51 15.03 -7.57
CA LEU A 20 9.57 15.77 -8.40
C LEU A 20 9.88 15.64 -9.90
N HIS A 21 11.14 15.49 -10.25
CA HIS A 21 11.60 15.51 -11.63
C HIS A 21 11.79 14.11 -12.24
N TYR A 22 11.53 13.07 -11.47
CA TYR A 22 11.58 11.71 -11.99
C TYR A 22 10.26 11.34 -12.67
N VAL A 23 10.25 10.22 -13.40
CA VAL A 23 9.04 9.73 -14.06
C VAL A 23 7.98 9.40 -13.01
N GLY A 24 6.75 9.91 -13.20
CA GLY A 24 5.65 9.72 -12.27
C GLY A 24 5.40 8.24 -11.97
N SER A 25 5.60 7.84 -10.70
CA SER A 25 5.54 6.44 -10.27
C SER A 25 5.76 6.36 -8.76
N VAL A 26 5.64 5.15 -8.21
CA VAL A 26 6.06 4.87 -6.84
C VAL A 26 7.10 3.73 -6.85
N THR A 27 8.27 4.01 -6.31
CA THR A 27 9.34 3.01 -6.15
C THR A 27 9.12 2.27 -4.84
N ILE A 28 8.99 0.95 -4.91
CA ILE A 28 8.67 0.11 -3.75
C ILE A 28 9.72 -0.99 -3.62
N ASP A 29 10.25 -1.19 -2.42
CA ASP A 29 11.14 -2.30 -2.07
C ASP A 29 10.59 -3.62 -2.63
N ALA A 30 11.44 -4.37 -3.32
CA ALA A 30 11.05 -5.63 -3.97
C ALA A 30 10.47 -6.65 -2.99
N ASP A 31 10.90 -6.66 -1.72
CA ASP A 31 10.33 -7.55 -0.71
C ASP A 31 8.84 -7.23 -0.45
N LEU A 32 8.49 -5.94 -0.46
CA LEU A 32 7.10 -5.51 -0.29
C LEU A 32 6.27 -5.86 -1.53
N LEU A 33 6.86 -5.74 -2.71
CA LEU A 33 6.17 -6.13 -3.95
C LEU A 33 5.83 -7.62 -3.94
N ASP A 34 6.77 -8.46 -3.55
CA ASP A 34 6.54 -9.90 -3.46
C ASP A 34 5.43 -10.21 -2.45
N ALA A 35 5.48 -9.61 -1.27
CA ALA A 35 4.50 -9.86 -0.22
C ALA A 35 3.09 -9.40 -0.60
N ALA A 36 2.98 -8.28 -1.32
CA ALA A 36 1.71 -7.71 -1.74
C ALA A 36 1.23 -8.23 -3.11
N ASP A 37 2.01 -9.09 -3.75
CA ASP A 37 1.73 -9.58 -5.10
C ASP A 37 1.54 -8.44 -6.10
N LEU A 38 2.50 -7.53 -6.12
CA LEU A 38 2.55 -6.39 -7.02
C LEU A 38 3.65 -6.60 -8.05
N LEU A 39 3.34 -6.33 -9.30
CA LEU A 39 4.32 -6.36 -10.40
C LEU A 39 4.76 -4.95 -10.77
N PRO A 40 6.00 -4.77 -11.26
CA PRO A 40 6.39 -3.50 -11.88
C PRO A 40 5.41 -3.11 -12.98
N GLY A 41 5.00 -1.83 -12.99
CA GLY A 41 4.01 -1.32 -13.94
C GLY A 41 2.57 -1.46 -13.51
N GLU A 42 2.30 -2.13 -12.40
CA GLU A 42 0.93 -2.32 -11.92
C GLU A 42 0.37 -1.03 -11.34
N LEU A 43 -0.91 -0.76 -11.64
CA LEU A 43 -1.64 0.38 -11.08
C LEU A 43 -1.84 0.21 -9.58
N VAL A 44 -1.55 1.25 -8.81
CA VAL A 44 -1.84 1.30 -7.38
C VAL A 44 -2.49 2.62 -7.01
N HIS A 45 -3.28 2.60 -5.93
CA HIS A 45 -3.77 3.80 -5.26
C HIS A 45 -2.91 4.06 -4.04
N ILE A 46 -2.53 5.32 -3.84
CA ILE A 46 -1.82 5.75 -2.64
C ILE A 46 -2.75 6.65 -1.84
N VAL A 47 -2.95 6.31 -0.59
CA VAL A 47 -3.71 7.12 0.37
C VAL A 47 -2.73 7.61 1.42
N ASP A 48 -2.58 8.93 1.52
CA ASP A 48 -1.69 9.55 2.50
C ASP A 48 -2.46 9.79 3.80
N ILE A 49 -2.10 9.04 4.84
CA ILE A 49 -2.76 9.16 6.15
C ILE A 49 -2.45 10.50 6.79
N THR A 50 -1.27 11.03 6.55
CA THR A 50 -0.80 12.26 7.18
C THR A 50 -1.58 13.49 6.73
N ASN A 51 -1.95 13.57 5.45
CA ASN A 51 -2.60 14.75 4.90
C ASN A 51 -3.93 14.50 4.18
N GLY A 52 -4.34 13.24 4.04
CA GLY A 52 -5.60 12.89 3.39
C GLY A 52 -5.57 12.87 1.87
N ALA A 53 -4.42 13.09 1.24
CA ALA A 53 -4.29 13.03 -0.22
C ALA A 53 -4.54 11.61 -0.73
N ARG A 54 -5.13 11.50 -1.92
CA ARG A 54 -5.36 10.22 -2.58
C ARG A 54 -5.02 10.37 -4.05
N LEU A 55 -4.22 9.44 -4.57
CA LEU A 55 -3.79 9.48 -5.98
C LEU A 55 -3.60 8.07 -6.53
N GLU A 56 -3.51 7.99 -7.85
CA GLU A 56 -3.21 6.78 -8.58
C GLU A 56 -1.87 6.93 -9.28
N THR A 57 -1.09 5.84 -9.31
CA THR A 57 0.16 5.79 -10.02
C THR A 57 0.51 4.32 -10.33
N TYR A 58 1.71 4.05 -10.80
CA TYR A 58 2.15 2.69 -11.06
C TYR A 58 3.48 2.39 -10.36
N VAL A 59 3.76 1.11 -10.21
CA VAL A 59 4.88 0.60 -9.41
C VAL A 59 6.17 0.54 -10.23
N ILE A 60 7.26 0.99 -9.60
CA ILE A 60 8.64 0.71 -10.04
C ILE A 60 9.29 -0.13 -8.94
N GLU A 61 10.03 -1.18 -9.34
CA GLU A 61 10.74 -2.03 -8.40
C GLU A 61 11.93 -1.28 -7.79
N GLY A 62 11.97 -1.25 -6.46
CA GLY A 62 13.08 -0.69 -5.70
C GLY A 62 14.02 -1.77 -5.19
N GLU A 63 15.18 -1.34 -4.68
CA GLU A 63 16.19 -2.24 -4.15
C GLU A 63 15.61 -3.13 -3.03
N ARG A 64 15.83 -4.43 -3.19
CA ARG A 64 15.35 -5.43 -2.24
C ARG A 64 15.98 -5.23 -0.86
N GLY A 65 15.14 -5.19 0.16
CA GLY A 65 15.56 -5.03 1.54
C GLY A 65 15.92 -3.60 1.93
N SER A 66 15.75 -2.63 1.03
CA SER A 66 16.08 -1.23 1.28
C SER A 66 15.07 -0.49 2.14
N GLY A 67 13.84 -0.96 2.18
CA GLY A 67 12.73 -0.23 2.81
C GLY A 67 12.26 0.96 2.00
N VAL A 68 12.65 1.08 0.73
CA VAL A 68 12.32 2.25 -0.07
C VAL A 68 10.82 2.33 -0.38
N ILE A 69 10.26 3.50 -0.15
CA ILE A 69 8.96 3.94 -0.68
C ILE A 69 9.22 5.32 -1.25
N GLY A 70 9.44 5.39 -2.55
CA GLY A 70 9.83 6.61 -3.24
C GLY A 70 8.71 7.15 -4.11
N ILE A 71 8.33 8.40 -3.88
CA ILE A 71 7.28 9.07 -4.65
C ILE A 71 7.94 9.88 -5.75
N ASN A 72 7.59 9.58 -6.99
CA ASN A 72 8.23 10.17 -8.17
C ASN A 72 7.24 11.02 -8.96
N GLY A 73 7.74 12.12 -9.53
CA GLY A 73 6.98 12.99 -10.40
C GLY A 73 6.02 13.90 -9.64
N ALA A 74 4.93 14.29 -10.30
CA ALA A 74 3.98 15.29 -9.78
C ALA A 74 3.36 14.89 -8.44
N ALA A 75 3.25 13.60 -8.14
CA ALA A 75 2.74 13.13 -6.85
C ALA A 75 3.58 13.61 -5.67
N ALA A 76 4.84 13.97 -5.90
CA ALA A 76 5.71 14.53 -4.85
C ALA A 76 5.22 15.89 -4.31
N HIS A 77 4.28 16.54 -4.99
CA HIS A 77 3.59 17.71 -4.44
C HIS A 77 2.60 17.37 -3.35
N LEU A 78 2.06 16.13 -3.35
CA LEU A 78 0.98 15.71 -2.46
C LEU A 78 1.45 14.78 -1.36
N VAL A 79 2.48 14.00 -1.62
CA VAL A 79 2.97 12.95 -0.70
C VAL A 79 4.46 13.20 -0.46
N HIS A 80 4.83 13.36 0.81
CA HIS A 80 6.16 13.84 1.21
C HIS A 80 6.92 12.81 2.03
N PRO A 81 8.26 12.85 2.03
CA PRO A 81 9.06 12.00 2.92
C PRO A 81 8.60 12.13 4.37
N GLY A 82 8.50 10.99 5.04
CA GLY A 82 7.98 10.91 6.41
C GLY A 82 6.49 10.71 6.52
N ASP A 83 5.73 10.93 5.45
CA ASP A 83 4.29 10.66 5.46
C ASP A 83 4.02 9.17 5.61
N LEU A 84 2.92 8.84 6.31
CA LEU A 84 2.39 7.49 6.38
C LEU A 84 1.40 7.30 5.24
N VAL A 85 1.58 6.23 4.48
CA VAL A 85 0.73 5.93 3.33
C VAL A 85 0.20 4.50 3.37
N ILE A 86 -0.93 4.29 2.71
CA ILE A 86 -1.44 2.97 2.39
C ILE A 86 -1.38 2.83 0.88
N ILE A 87 -0.72 1.79 0.39
CA ILE A 87 -0.62 1.50 -1.04
C ILE A 87 -1.54 0.33 -1.34
N ILE A 88 -2.53 0.55 -2.20
CA ILE A 88 -3.64 -0.38 -2.41
C ILE A 88 -3.66 -0.84 -3.86
N SER A 89 -3.86 -2.13 -4.08
CA SER A 89 -4.09 -2.68 -5.40
C SER A 89 -5.45 -3.35 -5.49
N TYR A 90 -5.98 -3.39 -6.71
CA TYR A 90 -7.27 -3.98 -7.02
C TYR A 90 -7.11 -4.96 -8.17
N ALA A 91 -8.01 -5.93 -8.25
CA ALA A 91 -8.06 -6.89 -9.35
C ALA A 91 -9.46 -6.91 -9.95
N GLN A 92 -9.52 -7.10 -11.26
CA GLN A 92 -10.77 -7.36 -11.95
C GLN A 92 -10.96 -8.88 -12.03
N VAL A 93 -12.01 -9.37 -11.41
CA VAL A 93 -12.26 -10.80 -11.25
C VAL A 93 -13.69 -11.14 -11.63
N THR A 94 -13.92 -12.41 -11.99
CA THR A 94 -15.28 -12.91 -12.22
C THR A 94 -16.03 -12.96 -10.88
N ASP A 95 -17.36 -13.09 -10.95
CA ASP A 95 -18.17 -13.24 -9.74
C ASP A 95 -17.74 -14.45 -8.91
N ALA A 96 -17.44 -15.58 -9.56
CA ALA A 96 -16.98 -16.77 -8.87
C ALA A 96 -15.64 -16.58 -8.17
N GLU A 97 -14.69 -15.92 -8.85
CA GLU A 97 -13.38 -15.59 -8.28
C GLU A 97 -13.51 -14.62 -7.10
N ALA A 98 -14.41 -13.64 -7.22
CA ALA A 98 -14.64 -12.64 -6.18
C ALA A 98 -15.06 -13.25 -4.85
N ARG A 99 -15.84 -14.34 -4.91
CA ARG A 99 -16.38 -14.97 -3.71
C ARG A 99 -15.36 -15.76 -2.92
N VAL A 100 -14.22 -16.10 -3.55
CA VAL A 100 -13.15 -16.89 -2.93
C VAL A 100 -11.82 -16.12 -2.85
N LEU A 101 -11.77 -14.90 -3.35
CA LEU A 101 -10.56 -14.10 -3.31
C LEU A 101 -10.15 -13.79 -1.86
N LYS A 102 -8.90 -14.10 -1.53
CA LYS A 102 -8.30 -13.74 -0.25
C LYS A 102 -7.30 -12.63 -0.48
N PRO A 103 -7.58 -11.39 -0.04
CA PRO A 103 -6.64 -10.29 -0.22
C PRO A 103 -5.40 -10.47 0.67
N ARG A 104 -4.34 -9.77 0.31
CA ARG A 104 -3.09 -9.75 1.07
C ARG A 104 -2.93 -8.40 1.74
N VAL A 105 -2.70 -8.41 3.06
CA VAL A 105 -2.44 -7.21 3.84
C VAL A 105 -1.03 -7.30 4.40
N VAL A 106 -0.16 -6.42 3.95
CA VAL A 106 1.24 -6.38 4.37
C VAL A 106 1.38 -5.27 5.41
N HIS A 107 1.61 -5.64 6.66
CA HIS A 107 1.86 -4.69 7.74
C HIS A 107 3.35 -4.44 7.86
N VAL A 108 3.75 -3.18 7.93
CA VAL A 108 5.16 -2.78 8.04
C VAL A 108 5.38 -1.89 9.26
N ASP A 109 6.62 -1.85 9.73
CA ASP A 109 7.06 -0.94 10.79
C ASP A 109 7.55 0.40 10.21
N GLY A 110 8.09 1.26 11.06
CA GLY A 110 8.59 2.58 10.67
C GLY A 110 9.76 2.56 9.68
N ASP A 111 10.44 1.43 9.55
CA ASP A 111 11.53 1.21 8.59
C ASP A 111 11.06 0.43 7.36
N ASN A 112 9.75 0.27 7.20
CA ASN A 112 9.13 -0.48 6.11
C ASN A 112 9.52 -1.95 6.07
N ARG A 113 9.84 -2.53 7.24
CA ARG A 113 10.07 -3.96 7.39
C ARG A 113 8.74 -4.66 7.64
N ILE A 114 8.55 -5.81 7.03
CA ILE A 114 7.33 -6.58 7.22
C ILE A 114 7.29 -7.13 8.65
N VAL A 115 6.22 -6.81 9.37
CA VAL A 115 6.00 -7.30 10.74
C VAL A 115 4.87 -8.32 10.82
N ALA A 116 3.95 -8.32 9.86
CA ALA A 116 2.86 -9.27 9.79
C ALA A 116 2.26 -9.34 8.39
N LEU A 117 1.75 -10.50 8.03
CA LEU A 117 0.98 -10.71 6.82
C LEU A 117 -0.43 -11.17 7.20
N GLY A 118 -1.45 -10.53 6.65
CA GLY A 118 -2.85 -10.83 6.93
C GLY A 118 -3.66 -10.98 5.66
N ALA A 119 -4.94 -11.30 5.85
CA ALA A 119 -5.91 -11.47 4.75
C ALA A 119 -7.19 -10.65 4.99
N ASP A 120 -7.29 -9.98 6.12
CA ASP A 120 -8.45 -9.15 6.49
C ASP A 120 -8.04 -7.68 6.43
N PRO A 121 -8.60 -6.88 5.50
CA PRO A 121 -8.23 -5.48 5.36
C PRO A 121 -8.61 -4.61 6.55
N SER A 122 -9.52 -5.08 7.40
CA SER A 122 -9.94 -4.34 8.60
C SER A 122 -9.11 -4.68 9.84
N GLU A 123 -8.21 -5.66 9.73
CA GLU A 123 -7.44 -6.15 10.86
C GLU A 123 -6.29 -5.19 11.19
N PRO A 124 -6.15 -4.73 12.44
CA PRO A 124 -5.00 -3.93 12.84
C PRO A 124 -3.74 -4.79 12.94
N VAL A 125 -2.58 -4.14 13.05
CA VAL A 125 -1.33 -4.86 13.32
C VAL A 125 -1.50 -5.66 14.61
N PRO A 126 -1.13 -6.95 14.63
CA PRO A 126 -1.26 -7.77 15.83
C PRO A 126 -0.60 -7.11 17.05
N GLY A 127 -1.36 -7.00 18.15
CA GLY A 127 -0.89 -6.37 19.38
C GLY A 127 -1.00 -4.86 19.41
N SER A 128 -1.54 -4.22 18.38
CA SER A 128 -1.72 -2.77 18.31
C SER A 128 -3.21 -2.42 18.29
N ASP A 129 -3.65 -1.62 19.27
CA ASP A 129 -5.00 -1.07 19.30
C ASP A 129 -5.08 0.34 18.71
N GLN A 130 -3.94 0.92 18.35
CA GLN A 130 -3.85 2.33 17.93
C GLN A 130 -4.50 2.61 16.59
N GLU A 131 -4.69 1.60 15.77
CA GLU A 131 -5.27 1.76 14.43
C GLU A 131 -6.79 1.66 14.43
N ARG A 132 -7.38 1.28 15.55
CA ARG A 132 -8.84 1.15 15.67
C ARG A 132 -9.47 2.49 15.99
N SER A 133 -10.46 2.87 15.19
CA SER A 133 -11.31 4.00 15.59
C SER A 133 -12.26 3.57 16.69
N PRO A 134 -12.77 4.50 17.52
CA PRO A 134 -13.79 4.18 18.51
C PRO A 134 -15.03 3.53 17.90
N GLN A 135 -15.42 3.91 16.71
CA GLN A 135 -16.56 3.33 16.00
C GLN A 135 -16.31 1.87 15.62
N ALA A 136 -15.10 1.52 15.16
CA ALA A 136 -14.75 0.15 14.81
C ALA A 136 -14.74 -0.76 16.04
N VAL A 137 -14.32 -0.25 17.18
CA VAL A 137 -14.29 -1.01 18.44
C VAL A 137 -15.70 -1.26 18.98
N SER A 138 -16.61 -0.31 18.81
CA SER A 138 -17.98 -0.40 19.32
C SER A 138 -18.93 -1.17 18.40
N ALA A 139 -18.51 -1.46 17.20
CA ALA A 139 -19.29 -2.28 16.28
C ALA A 139 -19.04 -3.76 16.55
#